data_a0348ac84882e2c51a342878568ded92
#
_entry.id   a0348ac84882e2c51a342878568ded92
#
_cell.length_a   1.000
_cell.length_b   1.000
_cell.length_c   1.000
_cell.angle_alpha   90.00
_cell.angle_beta   90.00
_cell.angle_gamma   90.00
#
_symmetry.space_group_name_H-M   'P 1'
#
loop_
_entity.id
_entity.type
_entity.pdbx_description
1 polymer ?
#
loop_
_entity_poly.entity_id
_entity_poly.type
_entity_poly.pdbx_seq_one_letter_code
_entity_poly.pdbx_strand_id
1 'polypeptide(L)'
;MPSLTMTDSSYIGRFAPTPSGFLHFGSLVAALASWLDARAVNGRGLLRMEDTDPPREMPGARDAILQTLERYGLHWDGEVVFQSQRHDAYAAVVDRLFNMGLAYACTCSRKQLESYNGIYPGFCRNAGHAREGAAIRLRVPELI
;
A
#
# COMPACT_ATOMS: atom_id res chain seq x y z
N MET A 1 -21.68 -36.50 17.99
CA MET A 1 -21.46 -35.06 17.75
C MET A 1 -20.24 -34.92 16.86
N PRO A 2 -20.36 -34.55 15.58
CA PRO A 2 -19.17 -34.31 14.77
C PRO A 2 -18.47 -33.06 15.27
N SER A 3 -17.18 -33.17 15.57
CA SER A 3 -16.27 -32.08 15.87
C SER A 3 -16.26 -31.15 14.67
N LEU A 4 -16.70 -29.91 14.86
CA LEU A 4 -16.44 -28.83 13.92
C LEU A 4 -14.93 -28.60 13.90
N THR A 5 -14.26 -29.19 12.91
CA THR A 5 -12.90 -28.82 12.55
C THR A 5 -12.94 -27.37 12.15
N MET A 6 -12.38 -26.49 13.00
CA MET A 6 -12.12 -25.09 12.68
C MET A 6 -11.27 -25.09 11.42
N THR A 7 -11.86 -24.73 10.29
CA THR A 7 -11.11 -24.46 9.08
C THR A 7 -10.22 -23.25 9.39
N ASP A 8 -8.92 -23.45 9.24
CA ASP A 8 -7.93 -22.36 9.33
C ASP A 8 -8.36 -21.27 8.34
N SER A 9 -8.88 -20.15 8.87
CA SER A 9 -9.41 -19.09 8.01
C SER A 9 -8.24 -18.45 7.28
N SER A 10 -8.21 -18.65 5.97
CA SER A 10 -7.21 -18.01 5.10
C SER A 10 -7.44 -16.50 4.92
N TYR A 11 -8.50 -15.92 5.50
CA TYR A 11 -8.81 -14.50 5.36
C TYR A 11 -7.83 -13.63 6.13
N ILE A 12 -7.26 -12.65 5.43
CA ILE A 12 -6.34 -11.67 6.00
C ILE A 12 -6.83 -10.27 5.63
N GLY A 13 -7.36 -9.55 6.62
CA GLY A 13 -7.65 -8.13 6.55
C GLY A 13 -6.39 -7.28 6.81
N ARG A 14 -6.39 -6.04 6.35
CA ARG A 14 -5.30 -5.12 6.63
C ARG A 14 -5.79 -3.69 6.75
N PHE A 15 -5.39 -3.01 7.83
CA PHE A 15 -5.44 -1.56 7.92
C PHE A 15 -4.06 -0.99 7.59
N ALA A 16 -4.01 0.05 6.74
CA ALA A 16 -2.76 0.57 6.22
C ALA A 16 -2.74 2.11 6.23
N PRO A 17 -2.58 2.74 7.42
CA PRO A 17 -2.56 4.19 7.56
C PRO A 17 -1.24 4.81 7.12
N THR A 18 -1.33 6.02 6.52
CA THR A 18 -0.18 6.90 6.31
C THR A 18 0.00 7.80 7.51
N PRO A 19 1.22 7.94 8.11
CA PRO A 19 1.46 8.74 9.30
C PRO A 19 1.60 10.25 9.00
N SER A 20 0.70 10.78 8.17
CA SER A 20 0.65 12.22 7.81
C SER A 20 -0.14 13.06 8.83
N GLY A 21 -0.63 12.45 9.89
CA GLY A 21 -1.41 13.05 10.97
C GLY A 21 -2.04 12.01 11.88
N PHE A 22 -2.83 12.47 12.84
CA PHE A 22 -3.61 11.59 13.72
C PHE A 22 -4.76 10.93 12.94
N LEU A 23 -5.25 9.77 13.43
CA LEU A 23 -6.42 9.14 12.85
C LEU A 23 -7.65 10.04 13.01
N HIS A 24 -8.30 10.33 11.91
CA HIS A 24 -9.61 10.99 11.92
C HIS A 24 -10.74 9.94 11.94
N PHE A 25 -11.97 10.39 12.15
CA PHE A 25 -13.13 9.49 12.24
C PHE A 25 -13.25 8.52 11.08
N GLY A 26 -13.07 8.98 9.84
CA GLY A 26 -13.11 8.10 8.66
C GLY A 26 -12.04 7.02 8.65
N SER A 27 -10.83 7.32 9.15
CA SER A 27 -9.76 6.32 9.29
C SER A 27 -10.12 5.27 10.34
N LEU A 28 -10.74 5.68 11.46
CA LEU A 28 -11.22 4.75 12.49
C LEU A 28 -12.34 3.84 11.98
N VAL A 29 -13.27 4.37 11.17
CA VAL A 29 -14.31 3.56 10.51
C VAL A 29 -13.70 2.52 9.60
N ALA A 30 -12.70 2.88 8.79
CA ALA A 30 -12.01 1.94 7.92
C ALA A 30 -11.23 0.86 8.70
N ALA A 31 -10.56 1.26 9.79
CA ALA A 31 -9.86 0.33 10.68
C ALA A 31 -10.84 -0.65 11.32
N LEU A 32 -11.95 -0.16 11.87
CA LEU A 32 -13.00 -0.97 12.49
C LEU A 32 -13.62 -1.95 11.49
N ALA A 33 -13.97 -1.50 10.30
CA ALA A 33 -14.56 -2.35 9.26
C ALA A 33 -13.62 -3.50 8.87
N SER A 34 -12.35 -3.20 8.60
CA SER A 34 -11.35 -4.22 8.27
C SER A 34 -11.09 -5.19 9.43
N TRP A 35 -11.13 -4.69 10.67
CA TRP A 35 -10.95 -5.51 11.87
C TRP A 35 -12.14 -6.44 12.09
N LEU A 36 -13.38 -5.94 12.00
CA LEU A 36 -14.61 -6.73 12.14
C LEU A 36 -14.71 -7.82 11.07
N ASP A 37 -14.40 -7.50 9.82
CA ASP A 37 -14.38 -8.45 8.71
C ASP A 37 -13.44 -9.63 9.00
N ALA A 38 -12.23 -9.35 9.48
CA ALA A 38 -11.28 -10.38 9.85
C ALA A 38 -11.78 -11.22 11.03
N ARG A 39 -12.32 -10.58 12.08
CA ARG A 39 -12.79 -11.28 13.30
C ARG A 39 -14.05 -12.09 13.05
N ALA A 40 -14.94 -11.65 12.17
CA ALA A 40 -16.19 -12.37 11.84
C ALA A 40 -15.95 -13.78 11.30
N VAL A 41 -14.81 -14.01 10.67
CA VAL A 41 -14.43 -15.30 10.07
C VAL A 41 -13.24 -15.96 10.76
N ASN A 42 -12.88 -15.54 11.97
CA ASN A 42 -11.68 -15.97 12.69
C ASN A 42 -10.39 -15.80 11.87
N GLY A 43 -10.36 -14.80 11.00
CA GLY A 43 -9.20 -14.41 10.20
C GLY A 43 -8.21 -13.54 10.97
N ARG A 44 -7.17 -13.09 10.27
CA ARG A 44 -6.12 -12.24 10.81
C ARG A 44 -6.30 -10.79 10.36
N GLY A 45 -6.16 -9.84 11.28
CA GLY A 45 -6.09 -8.41 10.98
C GLY A 45 -4.64 -7.90 11.08
N LEU A 46 -4.07 -7.46 9.98
CA LEU A 46 -2.69 -6.94 9.93
C LEU A 46 -2.66 -5.42 9.93
N LEU A 47 -1.54 -4.86 10.40
CA LEU A 47 -1.27 -3.43 10.37
C LEU A 47 -0.01 -3.12 9.57
N ARG A 48 -0.13 -2.20 8.59
CA ARG A 48 1.01 -1.71 7.81
C ARG A 48 1.06 -0.20 7.86
N MET A 49 2.14 0.36 8.37
CA MET A 49 2.40 1.80 8.31
C MET A 49 2.93 2.18 6.92
N GLU A 50 2.23 3.08 6.22
CA GLU A 50 2.62 3.54 4.88
C GLU A 50 3.46 4.82 4.99
N ASP A 51 4.69 4.65 5.44
CA ASP A 51 5.67 5.67 5.81
C ASP A 51 6.77 5.84 4.73
N THR A 52 6.37 5.93 3.46
CA THR A 52 7.27 6.08 2.31
C THR A 52 7.34 7.50 1.76
N ASP A 53 6.71 8.46 2.41
CA ASP A 53 6.68 9.88 2.00
C ASP A 53 7.12 10.79 3.16
N PRO A 54 8.43 10.81 3.50
CA PRO A 54 8.94 11.57 4.65
C PRO A 54 8.51 13.04 4.72
N PRO A 55 8.42 13.80 3.60
CA PRO A 55 7.95 15.18 3.66
C PRO A 55 6.52 15.37 4.18
N ARG A 56 5.68 14.34 4.10
CA ARG A 56 4.30 14.37 4.61
C ARG A 56 4.12 13.70 5.96
N GLU A 57 5.15 13.07 6.49
CA GLU A 57 5.07 12.46 7.81
C GLU A 57 5.03 13.51 8.91
N MET A 58 4.07 13.38 9.82
CA MET A 58 4.01 14.23 11.00
C MET A 58 4.77 13.55 12.17
N PRO A 59 5.69 14.26 12.82
CA PRO A 59 6.39 13.71 13.99
C PRO A 59 5.40 13.21 15.07
N GLY A 60 5.64 12.00 15.57
CA GLY A 60 4.78 11.34 16.57
C GLY A 60 3.48 10.73 16.04
N ALA A 61 3.13 10.91 14.77
CA ALA A 61 1.90 10.35 14.20
C ALA A 61 1.89 8.82 14.21
N ARG A 62 3.03 8.17 13.96
CA ARG A 62 3.16 6.70 14.00
C ARG A 62 2.70 6.15 15.36
N ASP A 63 3.27 6.66 16.45
CA ASP A 63 2.95 6.22 17.82
C ASP A 63 1.51 6.56 18.19
N ALA A 64 1.04 7.74 17.82
CA ALA A 64 -0.32 8.17 18.07
C ALA A 64 -1.36 7.29 17.35
N ILE A 65 -1.07 6.84 16.12
CA ILE A 65 -1.91 5.89 15.38
C ILE A 65 -1.99 4.56 16.11
N LEU A 66 -0.86 3.99 16.53
CA LEU A 66 -0.80 2.71 17.24
C LEU A 66 -1.58 2.80 18.56
N GLN A 67 -1.29 3.82 19.38
CA GLN A 67 -1.98 4.05 20.64
C GLN A 67 -3.50 4.26 20.47
N THR A 68 -3.89 4.94 19.39
CA THR A 68 -5.32 5.16 19.11
C THR A 68 -6.01 3.83 18.81
N LEU A 69 -5.44 3.00 17.95
CA LEU A 69 -6.00 1.67 17.63
C LEU A 69 -6.12 0.82 18.91
N GLU A 70 -5.09 0.77 19.74
CA GLU A 70 -5.10 0.04 21.02
C GLU A 70 -6.19 0.55 21.97
N ARG A 71 -6.35 1.87 22.11
CA ARG A 71 -7.40 2.48 22.96
C ARG A 71 -8.81 2.12 22.50
N TYR A 72 -9.01 1.91 21.21
CA TYR A 72 -10.30 1.46 20.65
C TYR A 72 -10.45 -0.07 20.63
N GLY A 73 -9.46 -0.83 21.16
CA GLY A 73 -9.49 -2.30 21.18
C GLY A 73 -9.30 -2.94 19.80
N LEU A 74 -8.82 -2.18 18.83
CA LEU A 74 -8.57 -2.64 17.45
C LEU A 74 -7.17 -3.29 17.35
N HIS A 75 -6.95 -4.35 18.13
CA HIS A 75 -5.68 -5.06 18.17
C HIS A 75 -5.43 -5.82 16.86
N TRP A 76 -4.22 -5.70 16.33
CA TRP A 76 -3.76 -6.39 15.13
C TRP A 76 -3.01 -7.68 15.48
N ASP A 77 -2.84 -8.54 14.49
CA ASP A 77 -2.13 -9.82 14.62
C ASP A 77 -0.71 -9.70 14.07
N GLY A 78 0.26 -10.17 14.83
CA GLY A 78 1.67 -10.14 14.45
C GLY A 78 2.32 -8.76 14.57
N GLU A 79 3.40 -8.55 13.84
CA GLU A 79 4.18 -7.32 13.89
C GLU A 79 3.61 -6.24 12.95
N VAL A 80 3.83 -4.97 13.33
CA VAL A 80 3.54 -3.84 12.43
C VAL A 80 4.57 -3.82 11.31
N VAL A 81 4.10 -3.83 10.08
CA VAL A 81 4.97 -3.69 8.91
C VAL A 81 5.15 -2.21 8.59
N PHE A 82 6.38 -1.72 8.58
CA PHE A 82 6.73 -0.38 8.11
C PHE A 82 7.21 -0.46 6.66
N GLN A 83 6.58 0.27 5.74
CA GLN A 83 6.95 0.25 4.32
C GLN A 83 8.35 0.82 4.09
N SER A 84 8.78 1.82 4.88
CA SER A 84 10.13 2.39 4.83
C SER A 84 11.26 1.36 5.05
N GLN A 85 10.96 0.25 5.71
CA GLN A 85 11.91 -0.83 5.97
C GLN A 85 11.93 -1.90 4.85
N ARG A 86 11.18 -1.72 3.77
CA ARG A 86 10.99 -2.73 2.72
C ARG A 86 11.46 -2.29 1.33
N HIS A 87 12.31 -1.27 1.25
CA HIS A 87 12.80 -0.74 -0.02
C HIS A 87 13.44 -1.81 -0.91
N ASP A 88 14.28 -2.69 -0.34
CA ASP A 88 14.95 -3.76 -1.10
C ASP A 88 13.94 -4.75 -1.71
N ALA A 89 12.90 -5.11 -0.93
CA ALA A 89 11.84 -5.98 -1.44
C ALA A 89 11.06 -5.34 -2.59
N TYR A 90 10.79 -4.03 -2.50
CA TYR A 90 10.12 -3.29 -3.57
C TYR A 90 11.01 -3.13 -4.80
N ALA A 91 12.31 -2.85 -4.62
CA ALA A 91 13.27 -2.77 -5.71
C ALA A 91 13.36 -4.11 -6.46
N ALA A 92 13.43 -5.22 -5.76
CA ALA A 92 13.46 -6.55 -6.37
C ALA A 92 12.19 -6.84 -7.22
N VAL A 93 11.01 -6.40 -6.75
CA VAL A 93 9.76 -6.53 -7.52
C VAL A 93 9.80 -5.64 -8.77
N VAL A 94 10.28 -4.41 -8.65
CA VAL A 94 10.44 -3.49 -9.81
C VAL A 94 11.39 -4.11 -10.84
N ASP A 95 12.52 -4.67 -10.42
CA ASP A 95 13.47 -5.35 -11.31
C ASP A 95 12.82 -6.53 -12.05
N ARG A 96 12.05 -7.33 -11.34
CA ARG A 96 11.29 -8.44 -11.94
C ARG A 96 10.29 -7.94 -12.99
N LEU A 97 9.55 -6.86 -12.70
CA LEU A 97 8.59 -6.28 -13.63
C LEU A 97 9.28 -5.76 -14.92
N PHE A 98 10.46 -5.14 -14.79
CA PHE A 98 11.26 -4.74 -15.95
C PHE A 98 11.71 -5.95 -16.77
N ASN A 99 12.24 -6.99 -16.13
CA ASN A 99 12.70 -8.21 -16.80
C ASN A 99 11.56 -8.93 -17.54
N MET A 100 10.34 -8.83 -17.03
CA MET A 100 9.13 -9.37 -17.68
C MET A 100 8.56 -8.43 -18.76
N GLY A 101 9.14 -7.26 -18.99
CA GLY A 101 8.61 -6.26 -19.92
C GLY A 101 7.31 -5.61 -19.45
N LEU A 102 6.94 -5.73 -18.17
CA LEU A 102 5.71 -5.20 -17.58
C LEU A 102 5.89 -3.79 -16.98
N ALA A 103 7.13 -3.28 -16.95
CA ALA A 103 7.43 -1.91 -16.52
C ALA A 103 8.29 -1.22 -17.58
N TYR A 104 8.28 0.12 -17.55
CA TYR A 104 9.12 0.96 -18.40
C TYR A 104 9.47 2.26 -17.69
N ALA A 105 10.59 2.87 -18.10
CA ALA A 105 11.06 4.14 -17.60
C ALA A 105 10.38 5.31 -18.34
N CYS A 106 9.97 6.35 -17.61
CA CYS A 106 9.30 7.53 -18.14
C CYS A 106 10.02 8.80 -17.69
N THR A 107 10.42 9.63 -18.62
CA THR A 107 11.11 10.91 -18.39
C THR A 107 10.21 12.12 -18.50
N CYS A 108 8.91 11.96 -18.74
CA CYS A 108 7.96 13.06 -18.83
C CYS A 108 7.83 13.81 -17.51
N SER A 109 7.94 15.13 -17.55
CA SER A 109 7.69 16.01 -16.41
C SER A 109 6.18 16.15 -16.13
N ARG A 110 5.82 16.57 -14.90
CA ARG A 110 4.42 16.86 -14.55
C ARG A 110 3.81 17.91 -15.49
N LYS A 111 4.59 18.98 -15.81
CA LYS A 111 4.15 20.04 -16.71
C LYS A 111 3.79 19.55 -18.11
N GLN A 112 4.57 18.58 -18.66
CA GLN A 112 4.27 17.98 -19.96
C GLN A 112 2.99 17.13 -19.94
N LEU A 113 2.53 16.69 -18.77
CA LEU A 113 1.35 15.84 -18.61
C LEU A 113 0.09 16.60 -18.17
N GLU A 114 0.20 17.89 -17.83
CA GLU A 114 -0.93 18.70 -17.35
C GLU A 114 -2.10 18.76 -18.34
N SER A 115 -1.83 18.83 -19.66
CA SER A 115 -2.84 18.91 -20.70
C SER A 115 -3.63 17.60 -20.92
N TYR A 116 -3.23 16.50 -20.28
CA TYR A 116 -3.81 15.17 -20.48
C TYR A 116 -4.77 14.73 -19.37
N ASN A 117 -5.23 15.66 -18.52
CA ASN A 117 -6.24 15.41 -17.46
C ASN A 117 -5.96 14.16 -16.59
N GLY A 118 -4.70 13.92 -16.26
CA GLY A 118 -4.27 12.77 -15.46
C GLY A 118 -4.17 11.43 -16.23
N ILE A 119 -4.55 11.40 -17.50
CA ILE A 119 -4.39 10.22 -18.35
C ILE A 119 -3.03 10.27 -19.04
N TYR A 120 -2.17 9.31 -18.77
CA TYR A 120 -0.86 9.25 -19.39
C TYR A 120 -0.96 8.77 -20.86
N PRO A 121 -0.51 9.56 -21.87
CA PRO A 121 -0.71 9.22 -23.29
C PRO A 121 0.26 8.16 -23.82
N GLY A 122 1.17 7.64 -22.99
CA GLY A 122 2.04 6.52 -23.38
C GLY A 122 3.35 6.90 -24.08
N PHE A 123 3.75 8.16 -24.13
CA PHE A 123 4.93 8.64 -24.86
C PHE A 123 6.22 7.82 -24.66
N CYS A 124 6.51 7.41 -23.42
CA CYS A 124 7.71 6.66 -23.09
C CYS A 124 7.52 5.15 -23.07
N ARG A 125 6.30 4.65 -23.35
CA ARG A 125 5.97 3.22 -23.24
C ARG A 125 6.94 2.30 -24.01
N ASN A 126 7.41 2.75 -25.17
CA ASN A 126 8.30 2.00 -26.05
C ASN A 126 9.62 2.74 -26.36
N ALA A 127 9.92 3.81 -25.63
CA ALA A 127 11.09 4.66 -25.93
C ALA A 127 12.43 4.08 -25.43
N GLY A 128 12.41 3.06 -24.55
CA GLY A 128 13.62 2.41 -24.08
C GLY A 128 14.52 3.30 -23.19
N HIS A 129 13.93 4.27 -22.47
CA HIS A 129 14.70 5.15 -21.59
C HIS A 129 15.43 4.39 -20.48
N ALA A 130 16.61 4.90 -20.08
CA ALA A 130 17.31 4.42 -18.89
C ALA A 130 16.46 4.61 -17.63
N ARG A 131 16.64 3.73 -16.64
CA ARG A 131 15.86 3.76 -15.38
C ARG A 131 16.30 4.86 -14.42
N GLU A 132 17.57 5.25 -14.51
CA GLU A 132 18.17 6.22 -13.61
C GLU A 132 17.49 7.59 -13.75
N GLY A 133 17.00 8.14 -12.64
CA GLY A 133 16.31 9.44 -12.61
C GLY A 133 14.93 9.45 -13.29
N ALA A 134 14.44 8.33 -13.78
CA ALA A 134 13.15 8.23 -14.46
C ALA A 134 12.04 7.71 -13.53
N ALA A 135 10.81 8.15 -13.77
CA ALA A 135 9.63 7.55 -13.12
C ALA A 135 9.37 6.16 -13.70
N ILE A 136 9.07 5.20 -12.83
CA ILE A 136 8.71 3.84 -13.25
C ILE A 136 7.21 3.75 -13.47
N ARG A 137 6.80 3.25 -14.63
CA ARG A 137 5.40 3.02 -14.97
C ARG A 137 5.15 1.55 -15.33
N LEU A 138 3.99 1.06 -14.95
CA LEU A 138 3.54 -0.28 -15.35
C LEU A 138 2.88 -0.24 -16.73
N ARG A 139 3.04 -1.32 -17.49
CA ARG A 139 2.26 -1.57 -18.71
C ARG A 139 0.89 -2.11 -18.29
N VAL A 140 -0.11 -1.26 -18.35
CA VAL A 140 -1.50 -1.68 -18.13
C VAL A 140 -2.06 -2.14 -19.47
N PRO A 141 -2.77 -3.29 -19.56
CA PRO A 141 -3.51 -3.69 -20.75
C PRO A 141 -4.49 -2.57 -21.15
N GLU A 142 -4.67 -2.40 -22.44
CA GLU A 142 -5.78 -1.56 -22.91
C GLU A 142 -7.08 -2.22 -22.45
N LEU A 143 -7.94 -1.45 -21.77
CA LEU A 143 -9.29 -1.90 -21.48
C LEU A 143 -10.03 -2.02 -22.81
N ILE A 144 -10.43 -3.22 -23.14
CA ILE A 144 -11.28 -3.51 -24.30
C ILE A 144 -12.69 -3.02 -24.01
#